data_ed98888c8617bc222254b85a2ee5a99c
#
_entry.id   ed98888c8617bc222254b85a2ee5a99c
#
_cell.length_a   1.000
_cell.length_b   1.000
_cell.length_c   1.000
_cell.angle_alpha   90.00
_cell.angle_beta   90.00
_cell.angle_gamma   90.00
#
_symmetry.space_group_name_H-M   'P 1'
#
loop_
_entity.id
_entity.type
_entity.pdbx_description
1 polymer ?
#
loop_
_entity_poly.entity_id
_entity_poly.type
_entity_poly.pdbx_seq_one_letter_code
_entity_poly.pdbx_strand_id
1 'polypeptide(L)'
;MGRFKALFTILIILFLYACHSKSSFRQAGDKDLKIQLENISNSAVDGDISYAARITPEKGLFTSADKSAKEGMMYRVDSCFYLQAGREKVYPQLTQPVADGLSGTFEYLVTFAIRHFDEHKWNFVYQDKYLTKRKYMLKLAD
;
A
#
# COMPACT_ATOMS: atom_id res chain seq x y z
N MET A 1 -11.97 49.87 11.36
CA MET A 1 -11.41 48.68 12.02
C MET A 1 -12.17 47.38 11.74
N GLY A 2 -13.44 47.37 11.40
CA GLY A 2 -14.23 46.15 11.15
C GLY A 2 -13.90 45.41 9.83
N ARG A 3 -13.55 46.13 8.78
CA ARG A 3 -13.29 45.54 7.45
C ARG A 3 -11.99 44.71 7.37
N PHE A 4 -10.98 45.08 8.13
CA PHE A 4 -9.70 44.34 8.17
C PHE A 4 -9.82 43.02 8.91
N LYS A 5 -10.63 42.94 9.97
CA LYS A 5 -10.88 41.71 10.73
C LYS A 5 -11.66 40.69 9.89
N ALA A 6 -12.65 41.14 9.11
CA ALA A 6 -13.43 40.26 8.23
C ALA A 6 -12.60 39.67 7.10
N LEU A 7 -11.70 40.44 6.50
CA LEU A 7 -10.79 39.96 5.45
C LEU A 7 -9.78 38.90 5.98
N PHE A 8 -9.28 39.10 7.19
CA PHE A 8 -8.35 38.17 7.82
C PHE A 8 -9.03 36.85 8.20
N THR A 9 -10.28 36.89 8.64
CA THR A 9 -11.07 35.69 8.96
C THR A 9 -11.40 34.87 7.72
N ILE A 10 -11.73 35.51 6.58
CA ILE A 10 -11.98 34.82 5.30
C ILE A 10 -10.71 34.17 4.77
N LEU A 11 -9.55 34.80 4.92
CA LEU A 11 -8.27 34.24 4.50
C LEU A 11 -7.90 32.98 5.30
N ILE A 12 -8.16 32.93 6.59
CA ILE A 12 -7.91 31.77 7.45
C ILE A 12 -8.84 30.61 7.08
N ILE A 13 -10.10 30.88 6.76
CA ILE A 13 -11.07 29.85 6.34
C ILE A 13 -10.66 29.23 5.01
N LEU A 14 -10.15 30.03 4.06
CA LEU A 14 -9.64 29.53 2.77
C LEU A 14 -8.41 28.61 2.92
N PHE A 15 -7.54 28.85 3.90
CA PHE A 15 -6.39 27.98 4.18
C PHE A 15 -6.79 26.62 4.78
N LEU A 16 -7.92 26.52 5.47
CA LEU A 16 -8.40 25.25 6.03
C LEU A 16 -9.03 24.31 5.00
N TYR A 17 -9.43 24.83 3.82
CA TYR A 17 -9.96 24.00 2.73
C TYR A 17 -8.89 23.44 1.78
N ALA A 18 -7.63 23.88 1.88
CA ALA A 18 -6.58 23.53 0.93
C ALA A 18 -5.88 22.18 1.19
N CYS A 19 -6.23 21.43 2.24
CA CYS A 19 -5.60 20.16 2.58
C CYS A 19 -6.58 18.98 2.60
N HIS A 20 -7.22 18.70 1.47
CA HIS A 20 -7.92 17.43 1.26
C HIS A 20 -7.37 16.73 0.01
N SER A 21 -6.08 16.40 0.02
CA SER A 21 -5.62 15.33 -0.86
C SER A 21 -6.15 14.03 -0.28
N LYS A 22 -7.15 13.42 -0.94
CA LYS A 22 -7.53 12.02 -0.69
C LYS A 22 -6.32 11.18 -1.08
N SER A 23 -5.43 10.89 -0.14
CA SER A 23 -4.51 9.80 -0.33
C SER A 23 -5.36 8.52 -0.38
N SER A 24 -5.28 7.78 -1.46
CA SER A 24 -5.93 6.48 -1.63
C SER A 24 -5.21 5.40 -0.80
N PHE A 25 -5.07 5.69 0.48
CA PHE A 25 -4.37 4.83 1.43
C PHE A 25 -5.33 3.76 1.94
N ARG A 26 -4.94 2.51 1.78
CA ARG A 26 -5.67 1.33 2.26
C ARG A 26 -4.85 0.60 3.30
N GLN A 27 -5.51 -0.05 4.23
CA GLN A 27 -4.86 -0.82 5.29
C GLN A 27 -5.62 -2.09 5.60
N ALA A 28 -4.89 -3.17 5.82
CA ALA A 28 -5.38 -4.43 6.40
C ALA A 28 -4.34 -4.97 7.37
N GLY A 29 -4.73 -5.93 8.18
CA GLY A 29 -3.82 -6.59 9.09
C GLY A 29 -4.52 -7.22 10.27
N ASP A 30 -3.71 -7.80 11.14
CA ASP A 30 -4.11 -8.38 12.42
C ASP A 30 -3.08 -7.98 13.51
N LYS A 31 -3.06 -8.71 14.62
CA LYS A 31 -2.12 -8.45 15.73
C LYS A 31 -0.65 -8.74 15.34
N ASP A 32 -0.43 -9.59 14.35
CA ASP A 32 0.89 -10.09 13.98
C ASP A 32 1.52 -9.32 12.82
N LEU A 33 0.69 -8.76 11.91
CA LEU A 33 1.16 -8.12 10.69
C LEU A 33 0.19 -7.05 10.19
N LYS A 34 0.75 -5.90 9.82
CA LYS A 34 0.03 -4.76 9.24
C LYS A 34 0.48 -4.54 7.81
N ILE A 35 -0.47 -4.38 6.91
CA ILE A 35 -0.25 -4.03 5.51
C ILE A 35 -0.84 -2.66 5.24
N GLN A 36 -0.05 -1.79 4.63
CA GLN A 36 -0.46 -0.47 4.17
C GLN A 36 -0.21 -0.39 2.68
N LEU A 37 -1.18 0.14 1.94
CA LEU A 37 -1.14 0.20 0.49
C LEU A 37 -1.47 1.62 0.04
N GLU A 38 -0.63 2.17 -0.83
CA GLU A 38 -0.84 3.45 -1.48
C GLU A 38 -0.78 3.28 -2.99
N ASN A 39 -1.77 3.80 -3.71
CA ASN A 39 -1.73 3.84 -5.17
C ASN A 39 -0.80 4.97 -5.61
N ILE A 40 0.27 4.63 -6.30
CA ILE A 40 1.27 5.57 -6.81
C ILE A 40 1.31 5.62 -8.33
N SER A 41 0.29 5.07 -8.99
CA SER A 41 0.18 5.10 -10.46
C SER A 41 0.14 6.53 -10.97
N ASN A 42 1.01 6.85 -11.90
CA ASN A 42 0.87 8.06 -12.70
C ASN A 42 -0.12 7.76 -13.83
N SER A 43 -1.17 8.53 -13.91
CA SER A 43 -2.28 8.40 -14.92
C SER A 43 -1.83 8.47 -16.39
N ALA A 44 -0.55 8.62 -16.66
CA ALA A 44 0.02 8.89 -17.98
C ALA A 44 0.45 7.64 -18.77
N VAL A 45 0.47 6.46 -18.13
CA VAL A 45 0.87 5.21 -18.82
C VAL A 45 -0.32 4.26 -18.85
N ASP A 46 -0.95 4.13 -20.00
CA ASP A 46 -2.04 3.18 -20.22
C ASP A 46 -1.57 1.75 -19.96
N GLY A 47 -2.17 1.12 -18.95
CA GLY A 47 -2.08 -0.32 -18.73
C GLY A 47 -1.23 -0.77 -17.54
N ASP A 48 -0.49 0.12 -16.88
CA ASP A 48 0.29 -0.22 -15.68
C ASP A 48 -0.27 0.43 -14.42
N ILE A 49 -0.46 -0.37 -13.39
CA ILE A 49 -0.87 0.09 -12.07
C ILE A 49 0.21 -0.23 -11.05
N SER A 50 0.63 0.79 -10.31
CA SER A 50 1.68 0.68 -9.31
C SER A 50 1.20 1.04 -7.91
N TYR A 51 1.62 0.23 -6.95
CA TYR A 51 1.36 0.43 -5.54
C TYR A 51 2.66 0.46 -4.74
N ALA A 52 2.73 1.34 -3.75
CA ALA A 52 3.65 1.22 -2.63
C ALA A 52 2.98 0.34 -1.56
N ALA A 53 3.53 -0.83 -1.31
CA ALA A 53 3.04 -1.78 -0.32
C ALA A 53 4.01 -1.83 0.86
N ARG A 54 3.56 -1.42 2.04
CA ARG A 54 4.35 -1.46 3.27
C ARG A 54 3.85 -2.57 4.18
N ILE A 55 4.76 -3.46 4.56
CA ILE A 55 4.52 -4.59 5.44
C ILE A 55 5.25 -4.33 6.76
N THR A 56 4.50 -4.29 7.85
CA THR A 56 5.05 -4.07 9.19
C THR A 56 4.68 -5.26 10.09
N PRO A 57 5.60 -6.22 10.28
CA PRO A 57 5.43 -7.30 11.24
C PRO A 57 5.43 -6.76 12.67
N GLU A 58 4.74 -7.46 13.57
CA GLU A 58 4.93 -7.25 15.00
C GLU A 58 6.40 -7.52 15.37
N LYS A 59 6.97 -6.67 16.23
CA LYS A 59 8.41 -6.65 16.52
C LYS A 59 8.94 -8.00 17.00
N GLY A 60 8.23 -8.67 17.90
CA GLY A 60 8.61 -9.97 18.44
C GLY A 60 8.61 -11.06 17.39
N LEU A 61 7.59 -11.06 16.51
CA LEU A 61 7.45 -12.01 15.42
C LEU A 61 8.63 -11.92 14.44
N PHE A 62 9.00 -10.72 14.02
CA PHE A 62 10.12 -10.54 13.09
C PHE A 62 11.47 -10.85 13.76
N THR A 63 11.66 -10.45 15.01
CA THR A 63 12.93 -10.69 15.73
C THR A 63 13.18 -12.19 15.92
N SER A 64 12.12 -12.97 16.23
CA SER A 64 12.21 -14.42 16.45
C SER A 64 12.25 -15.24 15.15
N ALA A 65 11.94 -14.64 14.01
CA ALA A 65 11.97 -15.31 12.71
C ALA A 65 13.39 -15.79 12.36
N ASP A 66 13.48 -16.94 11.72
CA ASP A 66 14.76 -17.48 11.25
C ASP A 66 15.33 -16.65 10.07
N LYS A 67 16.61 -16.91 9.77
CA LYS A 67 17.32 -16.21 8.70
C LYS A 67 16.63 -16.37 7.33
N SER A 68 16.14 -17.59 7.03
CA SER A 68 15.49 -17.87 5.76
C SER A 68 14.18 -17.09 5.58
N ALA A 69 13.38 -16.94 6.66
CA ALA A 69 12.17 -16.13 6.64
C ALA A 69 12.51 -14.64 6.43
N LYS A 70 13.52 -14.13 7.10
CA LYS A 70 13.99 -12.74 6.93
C LYS A 70 14.49 -12.47 5.51
N GLU A 71 15.30 -13.36 4.96
CA GLU A 71 15.74 -13.28 3.56
C GLU A 71 14.58 -13.41 2.57
N GLY A 72 13.60 -14.25 2.88
CA GLY A 72 12.38 -14.38 2.10
C GLY A 72 11.60 -13.08 2.00
N MET A 73 11.43 -12.39 3.13
CA MET A 73 10.80 -11.06 3.18
C MET A 73 11.58 -10.01 2.40
N MET A 74 12.91 -10.10 2.36
CA MET A 74 13.73 -9.09 1.68
C MET A 74 13.84 -9.33 0.16
N TYR A 75 13.90 -10.60 -0.29
CA TYR A 75 14.35 -10.91 -1.64
C TYR A 75 13.45 -11.87 -2.44
N ARG A 76 12.44 -12.47 -1.84
CA ARG A 76 11.62 -13.51 -2.49
C ARG A 76 10.12 -13.28 -2.34
N VAL A 77 9.68 -12.04 -2.51
CA VAL A 77 8.30 -11.61 -2.29
C VAL A 77 7.44 -11.55 -3.55
N ASP A 78 8.00 -11.75 -4.74
CA ASP A 78 7.31 -11.59 -6.03
C ASP A 78 5.99 -12.37 -6.08
N SER A 79 5.98 -13.59 -5.56
CA SER A 79 4.79 -14.43 -5.53
C SER A 79 3.90 -14.24 -4.29
N CYS A 80 4.22 -13.27 -3.44
CA CYS A 80 3.40 -12.92 -2.27
C CYS A 80 2.31 -11.91 -2.62
N PHE A 81 2.46 -11.15 -3.69
CA PHE A 81 1.52 -10.12 -4.13
C PHE A 81 0.73 -10.57 -5.35
N TYR A 82 -0.55 -10.27 -5.39
CA TYR A 82 -1.38 -10.42 -6.59
C TYR A 82 -2.67 -9.59 -6.47
N LEU A 83 -3.26 -9.27 -7.60
CA LEU A 83 -4.63 -8.78 -7.66
C LEU A 83 -5.58 -9.97 -7.82
N GLN A 84 -6.73 -9.91 -7.16
CA GLN A 84 -7.75 -10.96 -7.22
C GLN A 84 -9.14 -10.41 -7.51
N ALA A 85 -9.80 -10.98 -8.52
CA ALA A 85 -11.21 -10.74 -8.83
C ALA A 85 -11.92 -12.10 -8.96
N GLY A 86 -12.74 -12.47 -7.97
CA GLY A 86 -13.33 -13.79 -7.90
C GLY A 86 -12.27 -14.91 -7.90
N ARG A 87 -12.22 -15.71 -8.95
CA ARG A 87 -11.21 -16.77 -9.13
C ARG A 87 -9.99 -16.32 -9.94
N GLU A 88 -10.09 -15.18 -10.61
CA GLU A 88 -9.01 -14.63 -11.43
C GLU A 88 -7.92 -14.02 -10.54
N LYS A 89 -6.66 -14.28 -10.87
CA LYS A 89 -5.49 -13.72 -10.21
C LYS A 89 -4.54 -13.15 -11.25
N VAL A 90 -4.03 -11.95 -10.96
CA VAL A 90 -2.99 -11.30 -11.77
C VAL A 90 -1.80 -11.05 -10.87
N TYR A 91 -0.67 -11.62 -11.23
CA TYR A 91 0.59 -11.40 -10.52
C TYR A 91 1.29 -10.14 -11.05
N PRO A 92 2.09 -9.46 -10.22
CA PRO A 92 2.82 -8.29 -10.66
C PRO A 92 3.86 -8.64 -11.72
N GLN A 93 4.08 -7.73 -12.66
CA GLN A 93 5.21 -7.79 -13.58
C GLN A 93 6.51 -7.29 -12.94
N LEU A 94 6.40 -6.49 -11.88
CA LEU A 94 7.53 -5.98 -11.10
C LEU A 94 7.18 -5.99 -9.62
N THR A 95 8.08 -6.50 -8.81
CA THR A 95 8.09 -6.33 -7.36
C THR A 95 9.50 -5.96 -6.94
N GLN A 96 9.66 -4.74 -6.43
CA GLN A 96 10.97 -4.21 -6.08
C GLN A 96 10.98 -3.76 -4.62
N PRO A 97 11.89 -4.29 -3.77
CA PRO A 97 12.11 -3.76 -2.44
C PRO A 97 12.57 -2.31 -2.48
N VAL A 98 12.03 -1.49 -1.60
CA VAL A 98 12.40 -0.08 -1.43
C VAL A 98 13.04 0.08 -0.06
N ALA A 99 14.21 0.71 -0.01
CA ALA A 99 14.86 1.04 1.26
C ALA A 99 14.21 2.30 1.84
N ASP A 100 13.38 2.13 2.87
CA ASP A 100 12.70 3.24 3.57
C ASP A 100 13.47 3.74 4.80
N GLY A 101 14.58 3.09 5.16
CA GLY A 101 15.41 3.41 6.33
C GLY A 101 14.77 3.04 7.67
N LEU A 102 13.59 2.39 7.68
CA LEU A 102 12.88 1.98 8.89
C LEU A 102 13.23 0.53 9.24
N SER A 103 13.74 0.31 10.45
CA SER A 103 14.02 -1.04 10.94
C SER A 103 12.71 -1.79 11.23
N GLY A 104 12.60 -3.02 10.72
CA GLY A 104 11.45 -3.90 10.96
C GLY A 104 10.22 -3.60 10.10
N THR A 105 10.35 -2.73 9.10
CA THR A 105 9.33 -2.44 8.10
C THR A 105 9.88 -2.77 6.72
N PHE A 106 9.04 -3.31 5.85
CA PHE A 106 9.40 -3.66 4.48
C PHE A 106 8.50 -2.91 3.52
N GLU A 107 9.08 -2.18 2.60
CA GLU A 107 8.34 -1.48 1.56
C GLU A 107 8.69 -2.04 0.19
N TYR A 108 7.68 -2.18 -0.66
CA TYR A 108 7.81 -2.73 -2.01
C TYR A 108 7.06 -1.85 -3.00
N LEU A 109 7.71 -1.59 -4.13
CA LEU A 109 7.03 -1.14 -5.33
C LEU A 109 6.48 -2.35 -6.05
N VAL A 110 5.16 -2.40 -6.24
CA VAL A 110 4.45 -3.52 -6.88
C VAL A 110 3.68 -3.01 -8.09
N THR A 111 4.05 -3.44 -9.29
CA THR A 111 3.46 -2.98 -10.56
C THR A 111 2.77 -4.13 -11.28
N PHE A 112 1.51 -3.90 -11.69
CA PHE A 112 0.70 -4.84 -12.46
C PHE A 112 0.43 -4.29 -13.85
N ALA A 113 0.53 -5.15 -14.86
CA ALA A 113 0.07 -4.85 -16.23
C ALA A 113 -1.38 -5.31 -16.37
N ILE A 114 -2.31 -4.37 -16.33
CA ILE A 114 -3.75 -4.63 -16.52
C ILE A 114 -4.33 -3.57 -17.44
N ARG A 115 -4.88 -4.03 -18.57
CA ARG A 115 -5.69 -3.17 -19.43
C ARG A 115 -7.09 -2.99 -18.84
N HIS A 116 -7.63 -1.78 -18.88
CA HIS A 116 -8.97 -1.46 -18.38
C HIS A 116 -9.17 -1.86 -16.91
N PHE A 117 -8.29 -1.39 -16.05
CA PHE A 117 -8.37 -1.65 -14.62
C PHE A 117 -9.60 -0.97 -14.00
N ASP A 118 -10.37 -1.77 -13.25
CA ASP A 118 -11.50 -1.30 -12.45
C ASP A 118 -11.24 -1.65 -10.97
N GLU A 119 -10.99 -0.65 -10.16
CA GLU A 119 -10.69 -0.81 -8.74
C GLU A 119 -11.83 -1.44 -7.94
N HIS A 120 -13.09 -1.31 -8.38
CA HIS A 120 -14.25 -1.95 -7.74
C HIS A 120 -14.28 -3.46 -7.95
N LYS A 121 -13.64 -3.95 -8.99
CA LYS A 121 -13.59 -5.36 -9.33
C LYS A 121 -12.46 -6.11 -8.62
N TRP A 122 -11.34 -5.42 -8.37
CA TRP A 122 -10.12 -6.04 -7.90
C TRP A 122 -9.84 -5.79 -6.43
N ASN A 123 -9.25 -6.78 -5.75
CA ASN A 123 -8.65 -6.66 -4.43
C ASN A 123 -7.15 -6.86 -4.55
N PHE A 124 -6.39 -6.08 -3.80
CA PHE A 124 -4.97 -6.33 -3.62
C PHE A 124 -4.78 -7.39 -2.54
N VAL A 125 -3.97 -8.40 -2.81
CA VAL A 125 -3.72 -9.50 -1.89
C VAL A 125 -2.23 -9.59 -1.57
N TYR A 126 -1.93 -9.68 -0.29
CA TYR A 126 -0.65 -10.11 0.24
C TYR A 126 -0.79 -11.50 0.86
N GLN A 127 -0.16 -12.50 0.26
CA GLN A 127 -0.07 -13.85 0.79
C GLN A 127 1.28 -13.99 1.49
N ASP A 128 1.31 -13.81 2.81
CA ASP A 128 2.55 -13.99 3.55
C ASP A 128 3.01 -15.45 3.53
N LYS A 129 4.24 -15.67 3.08
CA LYS A 129 4.86 -17.00 2.99
C LYS A 129 5.91 -17.26 4.05
N TYR A 130 6.26 -16.24 4.82
CA TYR A 130 7.47 -16.28 5.64
C TYR A 130 7.21 -16.21 7.14
N LEU A 131 6.32 -15.34 7.59
CA LEU A 131 6.10 -15.09 9.02
C LEU A 131 4.81 -15.71 9.54
N THR A 132 3.66 -15.29 9.00
CA THR A 132 2.33 -15.69 9.51
C THR A 132 1.68 -16.82 8.72
N LYS A 133 2.10 -17.03 7.47
CA LYS A 133 1.48 -17.95 6.48
C LYS A 133 0.02 -17.60 6.15
N ARG A 134 -0.42 -16.38 6.44
CA ARG A 134 -1.79 -15.91 6.24
C ARG A 134 -1.93 -15.10 4.97
N LYS A 135 -3.18 -14.96 4.53
CA LYS A 135 -3.58 -14.11 3.42
C LYS A 135 -4.26 -12.86 3.94
N TYR A 136 -3.84 -11.72 3.45
CA TYR A 136 -4.41 -10.40 3.75
C TYR A 136 -4.97 -9.80 2.48
N MET A 137 -6.20 -9.30 2.53
CA MET A 137 -6.91 -8.78 1.38
C MET A 137 -7.32 -7.33 1.65
N LEU A 138 -7.00 -6.45 0.72
CA LEU A 138 -7.36 -5.04 0.74
C LEU A 138 -8.28 -4.73 -0.43
N LYS A 139 -9.47 -4.19 -0.13
CA LYS A 139 -10.35 -3.63 -1.16
C LYS A 139 -9.70 -2.38 -1.73
N LEU A 140 -9.70 -2.23 -3.04
CA LEU A 140 -9.12 -1.08 -3.72
C LEU A 140 -10.10 0.10 -3.84
N ALA A 141 -11.39 -0.20 -3.91
CA ALA A 141 -12.46 0.79 -3.83
C ALA A 141 -13.29 0.63 -2.56
N ASP A 142 -14.01 1.68 -2.18
CA ASP A 142 -14.98 1.70 -1.07
C ASP A 142 -16.30 1.06 -1.47
#